data_080762d7be656b1f344ffa942bdff6a5
#
_entry.id   080762d7be656b1f344ffa942bdff6a5
#
_cell.length_a   1.000
_cell.length_b   1.000
_cell.length_c   1.000
_cell.angle_alpha   90.00
_cell.angle_beta   90.00
_cell.angle_gamma   90.00
#
_symmetry.space_group_name_H-M   'P 1'
#
loop_
_entity.id
_entity.type
_entity.pdbx_description
1 polymer ?
#
loop_
_entity_poly.entity_id
_entity_poly.type
_entity_poly.pdbx_seq_one_letter_code
_entity_poly.pdbx_strand_id
1 'polypeptide(L)'
;VKLIAAGVIPVIFAVAFLSLPQFVGQVMKASGNADLLPTANKLITWFQAPNAGSFTGSTAEAFIYPTLYFILVIAFTYFYTGIVFNANEIAENLQKQGGFIEGVRPGAQTEKYLMRTVNRLILFGSIVLGIVAILPFVAEYLTYNLTGLQGLRLSIGGTGILIIVSVALETLRQVNSRALMVTYDDFDPDELL
;
A
#
# COMPACT_ATOMS: atom_id res chain seq x y z
N VAL A 1 -15.24 5.54 8.90
CA VAL A 1 -14.26 4.50 9.22
C VAL A 1 -13.00 4.74 8.42
N LYS A 2 -11.86 4.99 9.09
CA LYS A 2 -10.56 5.32 8.51
C LYS A 2 -9.87 4.13 7.79
N LEU A 3 -10.62 3.32 7.06
CA LEU A 3 -10.09 2.13 6.38
C LEU A 3 -9.18 2.47 5.18
N ILE A 4 -9.14 3.72 4.76
CA ILE A 4 -8.50 4.13 3.51
C ILE A 4 -7.15 4.82 3.73
N ALA A 5 -6.90 5.37 4.92
CA ALA A 5 -5.53 5.72 5.32
C ALA A 5 -4.59 4.51 5.32
N ALA A 6 -5.16 3.30 5.37
CA ALA A 6 -4.45 2.03 5.27
C ALA A 6 -3.75 1.81 3.90
N GLY A 7 -4.15 2.52 2.83
CA GLY A 7 -3.61 2.24 1.50
C GLY A 7 -2.21 2.79 1.24
N VAL A 8 -1.88 3.97 1.80
CA VAL A 8 -0.59 4.65 1.53
C VAL A 8 0.51 4.21 2.49
N ILE A 9 0.18 4.06 3.76
CA ILE A 9 1.15 3.77 4.82
C ILE A 9 1.86 2.42 4.59
N PRO A 10 1.17 1.31 4.25
CA PRO A 10 1.82 0.05 3.94
C PRO A 10 2.80 0.12 2.77
N VAL A 11 2.48 0.91 1.74
CA VAL A 11 3.36 1.12 0.59
C VAL A 11 4.63 1.85 0.99
N ILE A 12 4.53 2.89 1.82
CA ILE A 12 5.69 3.63 2.35
C ILE A 12 6.57 2.70 3.19
N PHE A 13 5.98 1.89 4.06
CA PHE A 13 6.74 0.92 4.86
C PHE A 13 7.44 -0.13 3.99
N ALA A 14 6.78 -0.63 2.94
CA ALA A 14 7.39 -1.59 2.03
C ALA A 14 8.62 -1.00 1.32
N VAL A 15 8.54 0.25 0.84
CA VAL A 15 9.66 0.95 0.22
C VAL A 15 10.79 1.19 1.23
N ALA A 16 10.45 1.66 2.43
CA ALA A 16 11.44 1.89 3.48
C ALA A 16 12.17 0.60 3.86
N PHE A 17 11.44 -0.52 3.96
CA PHE A 17 12.02 -1.82 4.28
C PHE A 17 12.96 -2.32 3.18
N LEU A 18 12.59 -2.14 1.90
CA LEU A 18 13.45 -2.49 0.76
C LEU A 18 14.69 -1.58 0.65
N SER A 19 14.62 -0.37 1.15
CA SER A 19 15.76 0.57 1.16
C SER A 19 16.85 0.16 2.14
N LEU A 20 16.52 -0.57 3.21
CA LEU A 20 17.49 -0.98 4.24
C LEU A 20 18.60 -1.89 3.69
N PRO A 21 18.33 -3.01 3.00
CA PRO A 21 19.37 -3.85 2.42
C PRO A 21 20.19 -3.12 1.34
N GLN A 22 19.55 -2.25 0.56
CA GLN A 22 20.22 -1.41 -0.42
C GLN A 22 21.24 -0.47 0.27
N PHE A 23 20.83 0.17 1.37
CA PHE A 23 21.72 1.04 2.15
C PHE A 23 22.89 0.25 2.75
N VAL A 24 22.64 -0.93 3.32
CA VAL A 24 23.69 -1.82 3.83
C VAL A 24 24.69 -2.17 2.71
N GLY A 25 24.19 -2.52 1.52
CA GLY A 25 25.05 -2.79 0.37
C GLY A 25 25.94 -1.60 -0.03
N GLN A 26 25.39 -0.38 0.03
CA GLN A 26 26.16 0.84 -0.24
C GLN A 26 27.26 1.07 0.81
N VAL A 27 26.96 0.88 2.10
CA VAL A 27 27.93 0.98 3.19
C VAL A 27 29.04 -0.06 3.05
N MET A 28 28.68 -1.31 2.73
CA MET A 28 29.65 -2.37 2.47
C MET A 28 30.57 -2.05 1.29
N LYS A 29 30.04 -1.46 0.23
CA LYS A 29 30.80 -1.01 -0.93
C LYS A 29 31.75 0.14 -0.57
N ALA A 30 31.30 1.06 0.28
CA ALA A 30 32.10 2.20 0.74
C ALA A 30 33.24 1.78 1.70
N SER A 31 33.15 0.63 2.37
CA SER A 31 34.18 0.13 3.28
C SER A 31 35.46 -0.34 2.57
N GLY A 32 35.45 -0.47 1.24
CA GLY A 32 36.63 -0.77 0.43
C GLY A 32 37.15 -2.21 0.53
N ASN A 33 36.50 -3.10 1.29
CA ASN A 33 36.88 -4.50 1.40
C ASN A 33 36.56 -5.27 0.13
N ALA A 34 37.58 -5.79 -0.56
CA ALA A 34 37.44 -6.52 -1.81
C ALA A 34 36.56 -7.79 -1.68
N ASP A 35 36.61 -8.47 -0.53
CA ASP A 35 35.84 -9.69 -0.27
C ASP A 35 34.33 -9.42 -0.13
N LEU A 36 33.94 -8.21 0.25
CA LEU A 36 32.55 -7.81 0.44
C LEU A 36 31.89 -7.22 -0.83
N LEU A 37 32.71 -6.84 -1.82
CA LEU A 37 32.23 -6.20 -3.05
C LEU A 37 31.19 -7.04 -3.83
N PRO A 38 31.38 -8.36 -4.03
CA PRO A 38 30.39 -9.15 -4.78
C PRO A 38 29.06 -9.26 -4.03
N THR A 39 29.09 -9.37 -2.71
CA THR A 39 27.88 -9.40 -1.88
C THR A 39 27.20 -8.03 -1.84
N ALA A 40 27.96 -6.96 -1.70
CA ALA A 40 27.46 -5.59 -1.72
C ALA A 40 26.74 -5.27 -3.05
N ASN A 41 27.37 -5.63 -4.18
CA ASN A 41 26.77 -5.42 -5.49
C ASN A 41 25.47 -6.23 -5.68
N LYS A 42 25.42 -7.47 -5.24
CA LYS A 42 24.19 -8.27 -5.27
C LYS A 42 23.06 -7.64 -4.44
N LEU A 43 23.37 -7.20 -3.22
CA LEU A 43 22.38 -6.52 -2.38
C LEU A 43 21.84 -5.24 -3.05
N ILE A 44 22.72 -4.43 -3.61
CA ILE A 44 22.31 -3.23 -4.32
C ILE A 44 21.43 -3.58 -5.53
N THR A 45 21.84 -4.54 -6.36
CA THR A 45 21.11 -4.90 -7.58
C THR A 45 19.74 -5.50 -7.28
N TRP A 46 19.62 -6.34 -6.25
CA TRP A 46 18.36 -7.02 -5.92
C TRP A 46 17.35 -6.11 -5.22
N PHE A 47 17.82 -5.15 -4.44
CA PHE A 47 16.97 -4.25 -3.65
C PHE A 47 16.88 -2.82 -4.21
N GLN A 48 17.48 -2.57 -5.37
CA GLN A 48 17.31 -1.32 -6.10
C GLN A 48 16.11 -1.42 -7.04
N ALA A 49 15.30 -0.36 -7.07
CA ALA A 49 14.21 -0.27 -8.03
C ALA A 49 14.77 -0.41 -9.47
N PRO A 50 14.23 -1.33 -10.28
CA PRO A 50 14.71 -1.53 -11.63
C PRO A 50 14.53 -0.25 -12.46
N ASN A 51 15.52 0.03 -13.29
CA ASN A 51 15.48 1.07 -14.31
C ASN A 51 15.42 0.42 -15.68
N ALA A 52 15.06 1.18 -16.72
CA ALA A 52 15.03 0.66 -18.10
C ALA A 52 16.32 -0.06 -18.50
N GLY A 53 17.48 0.36 -17.99
CA GLY A 53 18.76 -0.32 -18.20
C GLY A 53 18.93 -1.65 -17.45
N SER A 54 18.15 -1.91 -16.42
CA SER A 54 18.22 -3.16 -15.65
C SER A 54 17.65 -4.36 -16.44
N PHE A 55 16.81 -4.10 -17.43
CA PHE A 55 16.21 -5.13 -18.29
C PHE A 55 17.14 -5.60 -19.41
N THR A 56 18.31 -4.95 -19.60
CA THR A 56 19.26 -5.31 -20.66
C THR A 56 20.21 -6.46 -20.31
N GLY A 57 20.38 -6.78 -19.01
CA GLY A 57 21.37 -7.75 -18.56
C GLY A 57 20.80 -9.12 -18.21
N SER A 58 20.16 -9.23 -17.05
CA SER A 58 19.57 -10.48 -16.57
C SER A 58 18.11 -10.26 -16.24
N THR A 59 17.24 -10.75 -17.13
CA THR A 59 15.78 -10.54 -17.01
C THR A 59 15.22 -11.07 -15.69
N ALA A 60 15.82 -12.13 -15.14
CA ALA A 60 15.37 -12.73 -13.88
C ALA A 60 15.64 -11.84 -12.66
N GLU A 61 16.80 -11.20 -12.59
CA GLU A 61 17.18 -10.33 -11.47
C GLU A 61 16.35 -9.04 -11.41
N ALA A 62 15.94 -8.52 -12.56
CA ALA A 62 15.11 -7.32 -12.66
C ALA A 62 13.71 -7.51 -12.04
N PHE A 63 13.21 -8.75 -11.97
CA PHE A 63 11.90 -9.06 -11.38
C PHE A 63 11.94 -9.32 -9.87
N ILE A 64 13.12 -9.45 -9.25
CA ILE A 64 13.25 -9.69 -7.82
C ILE A 64 12.64 -8.52 -7.02
N TYR A 65 13.01 -7.28 -7.34
CA TYR A 65 12.49 -6.11 -6.64
C TYR A 65 10.97 -5.96 -6.73
N PRO A 66 10.34 -5.97 -7.92
CA PRO A 66 8.89 -5.87 -8.03
C PRO A 66 8.14 -6.98 -7.29
N THR A 67 8.67 -8.21 -7.32
CA THR A 67 8.06 -9.36 -6.65
C THR A 67 8.15 -9.21 -5.12
N LEU A 68 9.31 -8.86 -4.59
CA LEU A 68 9.47 -8.58 -3.16
C LEU A 68 8.60 -7.41 -2.72
N TYR A 69 8.55 -6.36 -3.52
CA TYR A 69 7.71 -5.20 -3.25
C TYR A 69 6.23 -5.58 -3.17
N PHE A 70 5.73 -6.36 -4.12
CA PHE A 70 4.37 -6.87 -4.12
C PHE A 70 4.04 -7.65 -2.84
N ILE A 71 4.91 -8.60 -2.46
CA ILE A 71 4.73 -9.42 -1.26
C ILE A 71 4.74 -8.56 -0.01
N LEU A 72 5.68 -7.61 0.09
CA LEU A 72 5.80 -6.72 1.24
C LEU A 72 4.60 -5.78 1.35
N VAL A 73 4.10 -5.23 0.24
CA VAL A 73 2.88 -4.40 0.25
C VAL A 73 1.70 -5.19 0.79
N ILE A 74 1.50 -6.44 0.36
CA ILE A 74 0.43 -7.31 0.88
C ILE A 74 0.62 -7.57 2.38
N ALA A 75 1.83 -7.96 2.79
CA ALA A 75 2.14 -8.27 4.18
C ALA A 75 1.95 -7.07 5.10
N PHE A 76 2.46 -5.91 4.72
CA PHE A 76 2.31 -4.68 5.50
C PHE A 76 0.86 -4.17 5.51
N THR A 77 0.12 -4.31 4.43
CA THR A 77 -1.31 -3.95 4.40
C THR A 77 -2.08 -4.80 5.40
N TYR A 78 -1.81 -6.10 5.42
CA TYR A 78 -2.46 -7.02 6.35
C TYR A 78 -2.10 -6.71 7.80
N PHE A 79 -0.81 -6.53 8.08
CA PHE A 79 -0.30 -6.19 9.40
C PHE A 79 -0.83 -4.85 9.91
N TYR A 80 -0.75 -3.80 9.08
CA TYR A 80 -1.19 -2.45 9.45
C TYR A 80 -2.69 -2.39 9.73
N THR A 81 -3.49 -3.05 8.89
CA THR A 81 -4.94 -3.05 9.09
C THR A 81 -5.32 -3.82 10.36
N GLY A 82 -4.60 -4.90 10.68
CA GLY A 82 -4.76 -5.65 11.92
C GLY A 82 -4.51 -4.81 13.18
N ILE A 83 -3.59 -3.83 13.10
CA ILE A 83 -3.31 -2.91 14.21
C ILE A 83 -4.35 -1.79 14.29
N VAL A 84 -4.71 -1.20 13.15
CA VAL A 84 -5.59 -0.02 13.11
C VAL A 84 -7.06 -0.41 13.31
N PHE A 85 -7.46 -1.60 12.89
CA PHE A 85 -8.82 -2.07 12.99
C PHE A 85 -9.01 -2.95 14.23
N ASN A 86 -9.53 -2.36 15.30
CA ASN A 86 -9.88 -3.08 16.53
C ASN A 86 -11.36 -3.49 16.49
N ALA A 87 -11.63 -4.70 16.03
CA ALA A 87 -12.98 -5.24 15.90
C ALA A 87 -13.70 -5.32 17.25
N ASN A 88 -12.96 -5.61 18.33
CA ASN A 88 -13.50 -5.71 19.69
C ASN A 88 -14.03 -4.35 20.16
N GLU A 89 -13.21 -3.31 20.06
CA GLU A 89 -13.61 -1.95 20.47
C GLU A 89 -14.82 -1.45 19.67
N ILE A 90 -14.88 -1.75 18.36
CA ILE A 90 -16.03 -1.38 17.53
C ILE A 90 -17.28 -2.14 17.95
N ALA A 91 -17.18 -3.44 18.21
CA ALA A 91 -18.30 -4.25 18.64
C ALA A 91 -18.83 -3.80 20.02
N GLU A 92 -17.92 -3.46 20.94
CA GLU A 92 -18.27 -2.95 22.26
C GLU A 92 -18.94 -1.58 22.20
N ASN A 93 -18.41 -0.67 21.37
CA ASN A 93 -19.00 0.65 21.16
C ASN A 93 -20.40 0.56 20.51
N LEU A 94 -20.59 -0.33 19.53
CA LEU A 94 -21.90 -0.61 18.97
C LEU A 94 -22.88 -1.11 20.04
N GLN A 95 -22.44 -2.03 20.90
CA GLN A 95 -23.28 -2.56 21.98
C GLN A 95 -23.64 -1.47 22.99
N LYS A 96 -22.70 -0.59 23.38
CA LYS A 96 -22.94 0.53 24.32
C LYS A 96 -23.90 1.57 23.75
N GLN A 97 -23.90 1.77 22.43
CA GLN A 97 -24.80 2.69 21.75
C GLN A 97 -26.15 2.08 21.38
N GLY A 98 -26.41 0.82 21.79
CA GLY A 98 -27.66 0.12 21.45
C GLY A 98 -27.74 -0.28 19.97
N GLY A 99 -26.67 -0.10 19.19
CA GLY A 99 -26.60 -0.51 17.79
C GLY A 99 -26.44 -2.03 17.66
N PHE A 100 -27.07 -2.60 16.65
CA PHE A 100 -26.92 -4.02 16.34
C PHE A 100 -26.82 -4.22 14.82
N ILE A 101 -26.12 -5.30 14.43
CA ILE A 101 -26.08 -5.73 13.03
C ILE A 101 -27.23 -6.70 12.83
N GLU A 102 -28.07 -6.45 11.82
CA GLU A 102 -29.21 -7.28 11.50
C GLU A 102 -28.80 -8.75 11.30
N GLY A 103 -29.40 -9.66 12.06
CA GLY A 103 -29.08 -11.09 12.02
C GLY A 103 -27.87 -11.53 12.87
N VAL A 104 -27.19 -10.64 13.57
CA VAL A 104 -26.01 -10.96 14.41
C VAL A 104 -26.26 -10.54 15.85
N ARG A 105 -26.06 -11.45 16.80
CA ARG A 105 -26.20 -11.11 18.23
C ARG A 105 -25.11 -10.11 18.66
N PRO A 106 -25.47 -9.04 19.42
CA PRO A 106 -24.50 -8.09 19.93
C PRO A 106 -23.45 -8.76 20.84
N GLY A 107 -22.22 -8.24 20.81
CA GLY A 107 -21.09 -8.77 21.58
C GLY A 107 -20.12 -9.61 20.74
N ALA A 108 -19.65 -10.73 21.25
CA ALA A 108 -18.61 -11.57 20.63
C ALA A 108 -18.94 -12.10 19.22
N GLN A 109 -20.24 -12.25 18.89
CA GLN A 109 -20.62 -12.64 17.54
C GLN A 109 -20.46 -11.50 16.53
N THR A 110 -20.75 -10.28 16.95
CA THR A 110 -20.53 -9.06 16.15
C THR A 110 -19.03 -8.85 15.88
N GLU A 111 -18.18 -9.02 16.90
CA GLU A 111 -16.73 -8.96 16.76
C GLU A 111 -16.23 -9.98 15.71
N LYS A 112 -16.66 -11.24 15.85
CA LYS A 112 -16.26 -12.32 14.93
C LYS A 112 -16.74 -12.09 13.49
N TYR A 113 -17.92 -11.52 13.33
CA TYR A 113 -18.47 -11.16 12.03
C TYR A 113 -17.67 -10.02 11.39
N LEU A 114 -17.40 -8.96 12.15
CA LEU A 114 -16.58 -7.82 11.71
C LEU A 114 -15.18 -8.27 11.32
N MET A 115 -14.50 -9.05 12.15
CA MET A 115 -13.17 -9.57 11.89
C MET A 115 -13.13 -10.38 10.58
N ARG A 116 -14.11 -11.27 10.37
CA ARG A 116 -14.18 -12.08 9.15
C ARG A 116 -14.41 -11.24 7.90
N THR A 117 -15.29 -10.25 7.98
CA THR A 117 -15.62 -9.37 6.86
C THR A 117 -14.43 -8.50 6.51
N VAL A 118 -13.78 -7.90 7.51
CA VAL A 118 -12.61 -7.06 7.32
C VAL A 118 -11.44 -7.85 6.76
N ASN A 119 -11.17 -9.06 7.26
CA ASN A 119 -10.09 -9.90 6.72
C ASN A 119 -10.29 -10.22 5.23
N ARG A 120 -11.51 -10.45 4.78
CA ARG A 120 -11.78 -10.65 3.34
C ARG A 120 -11.55 -9.38 2.53
N LEU A 121 -11.99 -8.24 3.05
CA LEU A 121 -11.78 -6.94 2.39
C LEU A 121 -10.31 -6.57 2.32
N ILE A 122 -9.55 -6.82 3.40
CA ILE A 122 -8.09 -6.57 3.43
C ILE A 122 -7.40 -7.45 2.40
N LEU A 123 -7.73 -8.73 2.34
CA LEU A 123 -7.10 -9.67 1.41
C LEU A 123 -7.30 -9.21 -0.04
N PHE A 124 -8.52 -8.89 -0.42
CA PHE A 124 -8.80 -8.37 -1.76
C PHE A 124 -8.15 -7.01 -2.00
N GLY A 125 -8.29 -6.08 -1.05
CA GLY A 125 -7.70 -4.74 -1.14
C GLY A 125 -6.19 -4.75 -1.21
N SER A 126 -5.51 -5.64 -0.47
CA SER A 126 -4.05 -5.77 -0.48
C SER A 126 -3.52 -6.29 -1.83
N ILE A 127 -4.23 -7.24 -2.44
CA ILE A 127 -3.86 -7.75 -3.77
C ILE A 127 -4.01 -6.64 -4.82
N VAL A 128 -5.13 -5.91 -4.82
CA VAL A 128 -5.35 -4.80 -5.74
C VAL A 128 -4.29 -3.71 -5.54
N LEU A 129 -4.01 -3.35 -4.29
CA LEU A 129 -2.97 -2.37 -3.97
C LEU A 129 -1.58 -2.85 -4.43
N GLY A 130 -1.25 -4.13 -4.25
CA GLY A 130 -0.02 -4.72 -4.73
C GLY A 130 0.10 -4.67 -6.26
N ILE A 131 -0.98 -4.97 -6.99
CA ILE A 131 -1.00 -4.87 -8.46
C ILE A 131 -0.76 -3.42 -8.89
N VAL A 132 -1.44 -2.45 -8.27
CA VAL A 132 -1.24 -1.02 -8.57
C VAL A 132 0.19 -0.58 -8.24
N ALA A 133 0.79 -1.10 -7.18
CA ALA A 133 2.16 -0.80 -6.78
C ALA A 133 3.21 -1.28 -7.80
N ILE A 134 3.00 -2.43 -8.44
CA ILE A 134 3.93 -2.94 -9.46
C ILE A 134 3.66 -2.44 -10.88
N LEU A 135 2.51 -1.80 -11.11
CA LEU A 135 2.09 -1.33 -12.43
C LEU A 135 3.13 -0.43 -13.12
N PRO A 136 3.81 0.52 -12.45
CA PRO A 136 4.87 1.32 -13.03
C PRO A 136 6.04 0.50 -13.57
N PHE A 137 6.44 -0.56 -12.85
CA PHE A 137 7.54 -1.44 -13.29
C PHE A 137 7.16 -2.27 -14.50
N VAL A 138 5.90 -2.73 -14.56
CA VAL A 138 5.35 -3.43 -15.73
C VAL A 138 5.27 -2.49 -16.93
N ALA A 139 4.84 -1.26 -16.74
CA ALA A 139 4.78 -0.24 -17.80
C ALA A 139 6.17 0.08 -18.34
N GLU A 140 7.18 0.20 -17.49
CA GLU A 140 8.57 0.45 -17.88
C GLU A 140 9.14 -0.73 -18.70
N TYR A 141 8.87 -1.96 -18.25
CA TYR A 141 9.26 -3.18 -18.98
C TYR A 141 8.61 -3.27 -20.36
N LEU A 142 7.31 -2.99 -20.47
CA LEU A 142 6.59 -2.98 -21.74
C LEU A 142 7.10 -1.90 -22.68
N THR A 143 7.35 -0.70 -22.18
CA THR A 143 7.87 0.41 -22.95
C THR A 143 9.26 0.08 -23.51
N TYR A 144 10.12 -0.53 -22.71
CA TYR A 144 11.43 -0.98 -23.14
C TYR A 144 11.34 -2.01 -24.28
N ASN A 145 10.47 -3.02 -24.15
CA ASN A 145 10.31 -4.07 -25.16
C ASN A 145 9.67 -3.59 -26.47
N LEU A 146 8.74 -2.62 -26.39
CA LEU A 146 7.98 -2.18 -27.58
C LEU A 146 8.72 -1.09 -28.39
N THR A 147 9.45 -0.21 -27.71
CA THR A 147 10.02 0.99 -28.35
C THR A 147 11.54 0.93 -28.51
N GLY A 148 12.23 0.06 -27.74
CA GLY A 148 13.68 0.05 -27.66
C GLY A 148 14.29 1.36 -27.15
N LEU A 149 13.49 2.33 -26.80
CA LEU A 149 13.91 3.65 -26.32
C LEU A 149 14.29 3.59 -24.84
N GLN A 150 15.60 3.67 -24.57
CA GLN A 150 16.16 3.73 -23.23
C GLN A 150 15.89 5.07 -22.49
N GLY A 151 15.05 5.93 -23.01
CA GLY A 151 15.00 7.33 -22.62
C GLY A 151 13.73 7.88 -22.00
N LEU A 152 12.63 7.18 -22.05
CA LEU A 152 11.45 7.61 -21.29
C LEU A 152 11.61 7.14 -19.83
N ARG A 153 12.42 7.90 -19.08
CA ARG A 153 12.37 7.83 -17.61
C ARG A 153 10.97 8.26 -17.15
N LEU A 154 10.05 7.32 -17.09
CA LEU A 154 8.89 7.40 -16.18
C LEU A 154 9.38 7.29 -14.73
N SER A 155 10.63 7.66 -14.54
CA SER A 155 11.45 7.68 -13.33
C SER A 155 11.06 8.79 -12.34
N ILE A 156 9.96 9.48 -12.55
CA ILE A 156 9.28 10.12 -11.43
C ILE A 156 8.66 8.96 -10.69
N GLY A 157 9.46 8.35 -9.83
CA GLY A 157 9.26 7.13 -9.13
C GLY A 157 7.81 6.71 -9.05
N GLY A 158 7.47 5.57 -9.67
CA GLY A 158 6.10 5.03 -9.63
C GLY A 158 5.49 5.04 -8.23
N THR A 159 6.34 4.92 -7.21
CA THR A 159 6.03 5.13 -5.80
C THR A 159 5.61 6.56 -5.49
N GLY A 160 6.27 7.56 -6.05
CA GLY A 160 5.90 8.97 -5.86
C GLY A 160 4.52 9.28 -6.45
N ILE A 161 4.23 8.79 -7.65
CA ILE A 161 2.91 8.93 -8.29
C ILE A 161 1.84 8.21 -7.46
N LEU A 162 2.11 6.99 -6.99
CA LEU A 162 1.20 6.26 -6.11
C LEU A 162 0.89 7.03 -4.84
N ILE A 163 1.90 7.61 -4.20
CA ILE A 163 1.71 8.42 -2.98
C ILE A 163 0.85 9.65 -3.31
N ILE A 164 1.16 10.38 -4.38
CA ILE A 164 0.40 11.56 -4.78
C ILE A 164 -1.06 11.22 -5.09
N VAL A 165 -1.30 10.19 -5.90
CA VAL A 165 -2.65 9.75 -6.26
C VAL A 165 -3.41 9.27 -5.03
N SER A 166 -2.78 8.50 -4.15
CA SER A 166 -3.41 8.00 -2.93
C SER A 166 -3.77 9.13 -1.97
N VAL A 167 -2.88 10.11 -1.78
CA VAL A 167 -3.14 11.30 -0.94
C VAL A 167 -4.24 12.14 -1.55
N ALA A 168 -4.24 12.35 -2.88
CA ALA A 168 -5.29 13.10 -3.58
C ALA A 168 -6.67 12.43 -3.44
N LEU A 169 -6.74 11.11 -3.61
CA LEU A 169 -7.98 10.35 -3.43
C LEU A 169 -8.47 10.37 -1.98
N GLU A 170 -7.55 10.26 -1.01
CA GLU A 170 -7.87 10.36 0.41
C GLU A 170 -8.43 11.75 0.75
N THR A 171 -7.80 12.81 0.25
CA THR A 171 -8.25 14.19 0.45
C THR A 171 -9.64 14.41 -0.17
N LEU A 172 -9.86 13.95 -1.40
CA LEU A 172 -11.17 14.02 -2.07
C LEU A 172 -12.27 13.32 -1.27
N ARG A 173 -11.98 12.15 -0.73
CA ARG A 173 -12.95 11.40 0.09
C ARG A 173 -13.22 12.08 1.42
N GLN A 174 -12.21 12.64 2.08
CA GLN A 174 -12.39 13.41 3.31
C GLN A 174 -13.24 14.65 3.08
N VAL A 175 -13.03 15.36 1.96
CA VAL A 175 -13.84 16.51 1.58
C VAL A 175 -15.29 16.10 1.30
N ASN A 176 -15.50 15.04 0.52
CA ASN A 176 -16.85 14.53 0.23
C ASN A 176 -17.59 14.06 1.48
N SER A 177 -16.92 13.38 2.40
CA SER A 177 -17.56 12.93 3.65
C SER A 177 -17.94 14.09 4.57
N ARG A 178 -17.15 15.18 4.58
CA ARG A 178 -17.47 16.39 5.33
C ARG A 178 -18.57 17.20 4.66
N ALA A 179 -18.57 17.31 3.34
CA ALA A 179 -19.62 17.98 2.59
C ALA A 179 -21.00 17.32 2.81
N LEU A 180 -21.04 15.98 2.85
CA LEU A 180 -22.27 15.24 3.16
C LEU A 180 -22.77 15.51 4.60
N MET A 181 -21.88 15.66 5.58
CA MET A 181 -22.28 16.01 6.95
C MET A 181 -22.90 17.40 7.04
N VAL A 182 -22.32 18.39 6.34
CA VAL A 182 -22.86 19.76 6.33
C VAL A 182 -24.24 19.79 5.65
N THR A 183 -24.48 19.01 4.61
CA THR A 183 -25.78 18.93 3.94
C THR A 183 -26.88 18.31 4.81
N TYR A 184 -26.52 17.43 5.76
CA TYR A 184 -27.47 16.86 6.70
C TYR A 184 -27.81 17.78 7.88
N ASP A 185 -26.90 18.69 8.27
CA ASP A 185 -27.16 19.69 9.32
C ASP A 185 -28.05 20.84 8.84
N ASP A 186 -28.12 21.10 7.52
CA ASP A 186 -28.98 22.11 6.92
C ASP A 186 -30.45 21.63 6.68
N PHE A 187 -30.76 20.39 7.02
CA PHE A 187 -32.12 19.88 6.98
C PHE A 187 -32.83 20.24 8.28
N ASP A 188 -33.36 21.44 8.35
CA ASP A 188 -34.19 21.92 9.45
C ASP A 188 -35.57 21.24 9.37
N PRO A 189 -35.99 20.43 10.37
CA PRO A 189 -37.27 19.74 10.35
C PRO A 189 -38.46 20.69 10.47
N ASP A 190 -38.23 21.96 10.75
CA ASP A 190 -39.28 22.94 10.98
C ASP A 190 -39.84 23.58 9.69
N GLU A 191 -39.26 23.32 8.50
CA GLU A 191 -39.81 23.78 7.20
C GLU A 191 -40.94 22.93 6.63
N LEU A 192 -41.34 21.85 7.31
CA LEU A 192 -42.41 20.95 6.88
C LEU A 192 -43.71 21.03 7.73
N LEU A 193 -43.82 22.04 8.57
CA LEU A 193 -45.06 22.38 9.29
C LEU A 193 -45.60 23.73 8.81
#